data_07a8cd7ded39e672077fcbbc11461664
#
_entry.id   07a8cd7ded39e672077fcbbc11461664
#
_cell.length_a   1.000
_cell.length_b   1.000
_cell.length_c   1.000
_cell.angle_alpha   90.00
_cell.angle_beta   90.00
_cell.angle_gamma   90.00
#
_symmetry.space_group_name_H-M   'P 1'
#
loop_
_entity.id
_entity.type
_entity.pdbx_description
1 polymer ?
#
loop_
_entity_poly.entity_id
_entity_poly.type
_entity_poly.pdbx_seq_one_letter_code
_entity_poly.pdbx_strand_id
1 'polypeptide(L)'
;MVALALSGADKVKRPKISVKASPAMAISPARVVASADITGGPDDFEEFYCAAIEWEWGDDTKSTSSADCEPYEPGKSQIKRRFTADHTYRAPGDFRIQFRLKKKDKSIAGASTSVRIRPGIGDPGGDSPR
;
A
#
# COMPACT_ATOMS: atom_id res chain seq x y z
N MET A 1 19.05 18.48 33.73
CA MET A 1 18.68 18.19 33.21
C MET A 1 18.45 17.94 32.35
N VAL A 2 18.48 17.79 32.07
CA VAL A 2 18.23 17.67 31.24
C VAL A 2 17.84 16.91 30.58
N ALA A 3 17.73 16.54 30.59
CA ALA A 3 17.47 15.84 29.96
C ALA A 3 16.66 15.75 29.27
N LEU A 4 16.38 15.96 29.18
CA LEU A 4 15.72 15.86 28.55
C LEU A 4 15.58 15.76 27.50
N ALA A 5 15.73 15.91 27.26
CA ALA A 5 15.62 15.87 26.39
C ALA A 5 15.64 15.31 25.61
N LEU A 6 15.70 15.16 25.69
CA LEU A 6 15.72 14.54 25.03
C LEU A 6 15.05 13.81 24.59
N SER A 7 14.67 13.79 24.91
CA SER A 7 14.04 12.69 24.61
C SER A 7 13.29 12.78 23.39
N GLY A 8 12.48 13.63 23.19
CA GLY A 8 11.78 13.75 21.92
C GLY A 8 12.74 13.83 20.77
N ALA A 9 13.86 14.48 21.00
CA ALA A 9 14.83 14.63 19.96
C ALA A 9 15.45 13.31 19.51
N ASP A 10 15.43 12.35 20.39
CA ASP A 10 16.04 11.06 20.07
C ASP A 10 15.11 10.12 19.34
N LYS A 11 13.85 10.47 19.23
CA LYS A 11 12.91 9.57 18.59
C LYS A 11 13.07 9.61 17.10
N VAL A 12 13.20 8.43 16.53
CA VAL A 12 13.20 8.32 15.09
C VAL A 12 11.79 8.49 14.61
N LYS A 13 11.58 9.40 13.70
CA LYS A 13 10.26 9.64 13.16
C LYS A 13 9.89 8.51 12.22
N ARG A 14 8.77 7.88 12.49
CA ARG A 14 8.33 6.77 11.65
C ARG A 14 7.76 7.30 10.33
N PRO A 15 8.16 6.72 9.18
CA PRO A 15 7.57 7.15 7.91
C PRO A 15 6.08 6.85 7.87
N LYS A 16 5.36 7.61 7.07
CA LYS A 16 3.92 7.44 6.88
C LYS A 16 3.66 6.87 5.50
N ILE A 17 2.61 6.06 5.40
CA ILE A 17 2.23 5.45 4.14
C ILE A 17 0.88 6.01 3.74
N SER A 18 0.75 6.39 2.46
CA SER A 18 -0.53 6.77 1.90
C SER A 18 -0.75 5.97 0.62
N VAL A 19 -2.01 5.63 0.35
CA VAL A 19 -2.37 4.80 -0.79
C VAL A 19 -3.38 5.55 -1.63
N LYS A 20 -3.20 5.47 -2.94
CA LYS A 20 -4.14 6.05 -3.90
C LYS A 20 -4.49 5.02 -4.94
N ALA A 21 -5.69 5.14 -5.48
CA ALA A 21 -6.14 4.31 -6.59
C ALA A 21 -6.53 5.22 -7.75
N SER A 22 -6.16 4.84 -8.95
CA SER A 22 -6.49 5.60 -10.13
C SER A 22 -6.95 4.66 -11.24
N PRO A 23 -8.16 4.84 -11.71
CA PRO A 23 -9.18 5.77 -11.23
C PRO A 23 -9.78 5.32 -9.91
N ALA A 24 -10.31 6.25 -9.13
CA ALA A 24 -11.00 5.90 -7.90
C ALA A 24 -12.43 5.43 -8.15
N MET A 25 -12.96 5.73 -9.31
CA MET A 25 -14.27 5.27 -9.75
C MET A 25 -14.17 4.89 -11.22
N ALA A 26 -14.73 3.74 -11.58
CA ALA A 26 -14.64 3.27 -12.95
C ALA A 26 -15.82 2.35 -13.23
N ILE A 27 -15.91 1.89 -14.46
CA ILE A 27 -16.98 1.00 -14.92
C ILE A 27 -16.35 -0.36 -15.23
N SER A 28 -16.97 -1.43 -14.75
CA SER A 28 -16.41 -2.76 -14.95
C SER A 28 -16.52 -3.23 -16.41
N PRO A 29 -15.54 -4.00 -16.88
CA PRO A 29 -14.31 -4.35 -16.18
C PRO A 29 -13.36 -3.16 -16.16
N ALA A 30 -12.68 -2.97 -15.04
CA ALA A 30 -11.88 -1.78 -14.86
C ALA A 30 -10.50 -2.13 -14.35
N ARG A 31 -9.49 -1.61 -15.03
CA ARG A 31 -8.12 -1.74 -14.56
C ARG A 31 -7.81 -0.54 -13.66
N VAL A 32 -7.39 -0.83 -12.46
CA VAL A 32 -7.10 0.18 -11.45
C VAL A 32 -5.62 0.06 -11.10
N VAL A 33 -4.93 1.20 -11.05
CA VAL A 33 -3.55 1.24 -10.62
C VAL A 33 -3.53 1.81 -9.22
N ALA A 34 -2.95 1.06 -8.29
CA ALA A 34 -2.79 1.52 -6.92
C ALA A 34 -1.35 1.89 -6.69
N SER A 35 -1.13 2.95 -5.92
CA SER A 35 0.21 3.34 -5.55
C SER A 35 0.26 3.65 -4.07
N ALA A 36 1.35 3.25 -3.44
CA ALA A 36 1.63 3.53 -2.06
C ALA A 36 2.85 4.41 -2.01
N ASP A 37 2.74 5.52 -1.30
CA ASP A 37 3.84 6.46 -1.14
C ASP A 37 4.23 6.53 0.32
N ILE A 38 5.52 6.44 0.58
CA ILE A 38 6.06 6.49 1.92
C ILE A 38 6.78 7.82 2.09
N THR A 39 6.34 8.62 3.06
CA THR A 39 6.88 9.94 3.28
C THR A 39 7.38 10.10 4.70
N GLY A 40 8.38 10.97 4.87
CA GLY A 40 8.91 11.23 6.18
C GLY A 40 9.84 10.15 6.67
N GLY A 41 10.34 10.34 7.87
CA GLY A 41 11.27 9.40 8.46
C GLY A 41 12.63 9.41 7.76
N PRO A 42 13.59 8.72 8.34
CA PRO A 42 14.90 8.64 7.73
C PRO A 42 14.92 7.69 6.55
N ASP A 43 15.82 7.97 5.59
CA ASP A 43 15.91 7.13 4.40
C ASP A 43 16.40 5.73 4.72
N ASP A 44 17.08 5.56 5.84
CA ASP A 44 17.57 4.26 6.24
C ASP A 44 16.76 3.64 7.37
N PHE A 45 15.45 3.89 7.37
CA PHE A 45 14.57 3.35 8.41
C PHE A 45 14.56 1.82 8.32
N GLU A 46 15.22 1.17 9.26
CA GLU A 46 15.51 -0.25 9.14
C GLU A 46 14.27 -1.11 9.08
N GLU A 47 13.24 -0.75 9.83
CA GLU A 47 12.03 -1.58 9.87
C GLU A 47 11.39 -1.69 8.49
N PHE A 48 11.53 -0.67 7.66
CA PHE A 48 10.94 -0.69 6.31
C PHE A 48 11.93 -1.15 5.24
N TYR A 49 13.18 -1.39 5.62
CA TYR A 49 14.17 -1.79 4.63
C TYR A 49 13.89 -3.20 4.13
N CYS A 50 13.80 -3.34 2.83
CA CYS A 50 13.66 -4.63 2.17
C CYS A 50 12.43 -5.41 2.64
N ALA A 51 11.37 -4.71 3.01
CA ALA A 51 10.15 -5.37 3.41
C ALA A 51 9.46 -5.98 2.20
N ALA A 52 8.80 -7.10 2.41
CA ALA A 52 7.91 -7.66 1.41
C ALA A 52 6.64 -6.83 1.39
N ILE A 53 5.93 -6.85 0.27
CA ILE A 53 4.71 -6.08 0.16
C ILE A 53 3.54 -6.99 -0.19
N GLU A 54 2.39 -6.58 0.26
CA GLU A 54 1.16 -7.29 -0.05
C GLU A 54 0.08 -6.27 -0.37
N TRP A 55 -0.60 -6.47 -1.50
CA TRP A 55 -1.78 -5.72 -1.86
C TRP A 55 -2.98 -6.63 -1.73
N GLU A 56 -3.97 -6.22 -0.95
CA GLU A 56 -5.26 -6.89 -0.92
C GLU A 56 -6.24 -6.02 -1.68
N TRP A 57 -6.92 -6.61 -2.66
CA TRP A 57 -7.72 -5.82 -3.58
C TRP A 57 -9.18 -5.69 -3.16
N GLY A 58 -9.59 -6.43 -2.14
CA GLY A 58 -10.96 -6.33 -1.63
C GLY A 58 -11.95 -7.25 -2.32
N ASP A 59 -11.50 -7.98 -3.32
CA ASP A 59 -12.33 -8.94 -4.05
C ASP A 59 -11.84 -10.36 -3.85
N ASP A 60 -11.24 -10.61 -2.70
CA ASP A 60 -10.66 -11.91 -2.32
C ASP A 60 -9.40 -12.26 -3.08
N THR A 61 -8.80 -11.30 -3.77
CA THR A 61 -7.53 -11.52 -4.43
C THR A 61 -6.47 -10.66 -3.79
N LYS A 62 -5.22 -11.06 -3.96
CA LYS A 62 -4.11 -10.29 -3.44
C LYS A 62 -2.88 -10.49 -4.32
N SER A 63 -1.98 -9.54 -4.24
CA SER A 63 -0.71 -9.58 -4.94
C SER A 63 0.39 -9.40 -3.91
N THR A 64 1.42 -10.24 -4.00
CA THR A 64 2.54 -10.15 -3.08
C THR A 64 3.83 -10.10 -3.86
N SER A 65 4.82 -9.45 -3.28
CA SER A 65 6.15 -9.48 -3.85
C SER A 65 7.17 -9.27 -2.75
N SER A 66 8.38 -9.73 -3.01
CA SER A 66 9.48 -9.54 -2.08
C SER A 66 10.68 -9.04 -2.86
N ALA A 67 11.65 -8.52 -2.15
CA ALA A 67 12.83 -7.95 -2.77
C ALA A 67 14.07 -8.65 -2.24
N ASP A 68 15.07 -8.71 -3.09
CA ASP A 68 16.39 -9.16 -2.72
C ASP A 68 17.24 -7.92 -2.50
N CYS A 69 17.71 -7.71 -1.31
CA CYS A 69 18.45 -6.51 -0.98
C CYS A 69 19.79 -6.84 -0.37
N GLU A 70 20.71 -5.90 -0.52
CA GLU A 70 21.97 -5.99 0.21
C GLU A 70 21.70 -5.94 1.70
N PRO A 71 22.59 -6.49 2.52
CA PRO A 71 22.42 -6.39 3.96
C PRO A 71 22.26 -4.94 4.40
N TYR A 72 21.44 -4.73 5.42
CA TYR A 72 21.16 -3.41 5.90
C TYR A 72 22.42 -2.76 6.51
N GLU A 73 22.70 -1.51 6.10
CA GLU A 73 23.80 -0.74 6.64
C GLU A 73 23.28 0.63 7.04
N PRO A 74 23.35 0.99 8.32
CA PRO A 74 22.88 2.31 8.75
C PRO A 74 23.58 3.41 7.99
N GLY A 75 22.82 4.42 7.59
CA GLY A 75 23.36 5.55 6.88
C GLY A 75 23.59 5.33 5.40
N LYS A 76 23.53 4.08 4.94
CA LYS A 76 23.75 3.77 3.54
C LYS A 76 22.54 3.17 2.88
N SER A 77 21.88 2.24 3.56
CA SER A 77 20.71 1.58 2.99
C SER A 77 19.57 2.58 2.89
N GLN A 78 18.79 2.44 1.83
CA GLN A 78 17.67 3.34 1.61
C GLN A 78 16.40 2.53 1.45
N ILE A 79 15.32 2.99 2.06
CA ILE A 79 14.03 2.35 1.89
C ILE A 79 13.44 2.75 0.55
N LYS A 80 12.68 1.84 -0.03
CA LYS A 80 11.91 2.16 -1.22
C LYS A 80 10.67 2.92 -0.77
N ARG A 81 10.35 4.01 -1.46
CA ARG A 81 9.29 4.89 -1.01
C ARG A 81 8.07 4.91 -1.90
N ARG A 82 8.10 4.18 -3.01
CA ARG A 82 6.93 4.11 -3.87
C ARG A 82 6.74 2.71 -4.38
N PHE A 83 5.52 2.22 -4.24
CA PHE A 83 5.13 0.90 -4.71
C PHE A 83 3.87 1.06 -5.54
N THR A 84 3.83 0.39 -6.69
CA THR A 84 2.66 0.43 -7.54
C THR A 84 2.29 -0.98 -7.95
N ALA A 85 1.00 -1.17 -8.20
CA ALA A 85 0.50 -2.43 -8.71
C ALA A 85 -0.81 -2.14 -9.41
N ASP A 86 -1.21 -3.03 -10.30
CA ASP A 86 -2.49 -2.87 -10.96
C ASP A 86 -3.33 -4.13 -10.79
N HIS A 87 -4.62 -3.93 -10.93
CA HIS A 87 -5.58 -5.01 -10.75
C HIS A 87 -6.80 -4.70 -11.59
N THR A 88 -7.40 -5.74 -12.17
CA THR A 88 -8.61 -5.56 -12.96
C THR A 88 -9.79 -6.09 -12.16
N TYR A 89 -10.76 -5.21 -11.92
CA TYR A 89 -12.01 -5.58 -11.28
C TYR A 89 -13.01 -5.95 -12.37
N ARG A 90 -13.50 -7.15 -12.30
CA ARG A 90 -14.43 -7.64 -13.34
C ARG A 90 -15.88 -7.55 -12.92
N ALA A 91 -16.14 -7.25 -11.66
CA ALA A 91 -17.48 -7.10 -11.14
C ALA A 91 -17.63 -5.75 -10.47
N PRO A 92 -18.84 -5.21 -10.44
CA PRO A 92 -19.04 -3.93 -9.74
C PRO A 92 -19.01 -4.14 -8.23
N GLY A 93 -18.78 -3.06 -7.52
CA GLY A 93 -18.75 -3.07 -6.08
C GLY A 93 -17.91 -1.95 -5.53
N ASP A 94 -17.94 -1.81 -4.22
CA ASP A 94 -17.06 -0.93 -3.49
C ASP A 94 -15.97 -1.79 -2.90
N PHE A 95 -14.74 -1.54 -3.30
CA PHE A 95 -13.62 -2.38 -2.89
C PHE A 95 -12.63 -1.57 -2.09
N ARG A 96 -12.11 -2.18 -1.04
CA ARG A 96 -11.08 -1.55 -0.22
C ARG A 96 -9.74 -2.18 -0.59
N ILE A 97 -8.83 -1.33 -1.02
CA ILE A 97 -7.48 -1.76 -1.38
C ILE A 97 -6.59 -1.53 -0.17
N GLN A 98 -5.92 -2.57 0.28
CA GLN A 98 -5.03 -2.47 1.43
C GLN A 98 -3.61 -2.79 1.00
N PHE A 99 -2.70 -1.95 1.43
CA PHE A 99 -1.28 -2.13 1.19
C PHE A 99 -0.60 -2.42 2.52
N ARG A 100 0.26 -3.44 2.54
CA ARG A 100 0.99 -3.79 3.75
C ARG A 100 2.45 -4.03 3.45
N LEU A 101 3.29 -3.52 4.34
CA LEU A 101 4.68 -3.93 4.40
C LEU A 101 4.78 -5.08 5.39
N LYS A 102 5.54 -6.12 5.03
CA LYS A 102 5.61 -7.31 5.85
C LYS A 102 7.05 -7.73 6.04
N LYS A 103 7.35 -8.20 7.24
CA LYS A 103 8.63 -8.82 7.54
C LYS A 103 8.38 -10.10 8.28
N LYS A 104 8.98 -11.18 7.80
CA LYS A 104 8.81 -12.49 8.42
C LYS A 104 7.33 -12.83 8.59
N ASP A 105 6.56 -12.54 7.55
CA ASP A 105 5.12 -12.81 7.50
C ASP A 105 4.29 -11.99 8.47
N LYS A 106 4.88 -10.96 9.08
CA LYS A 106 4.13 -10.07 9.94
C LYS A 106 3.93 -8.74 9.26
N SER A 107 2.73 -8.21 9.36
CA SER A 107 2.45 -6.87 8.87
C SER A 107 3.08 -5.86 9.82
N ILE A 108 3.94 -5.00 9.30
CA ILE A 108 4.61 -4.00 10.13
C ILE A 108 4.06 -2.61 9.89
N ALA A 109 3.41 -2.38 8.77
CA ALA A 109 2.82 -1.09 8.48
C ALA A 109 1.88 -1.25 7.30
N GLY A 110 0.96 -0.33 7.14
CA GLY A 110 0.05 -0.41 6.01
C GLY A 110 -0.84 0.81 5.92
N ALA A 111 -1.59 0.86 4.83
CA ALA A 111 -2.56 1.91 4.58
C ALA A 111 -3.57 1.37 3.57
N SER A 112 -4.65 2.10 3.39
CA SER A 112 -5.70 1.62 2.49
C SER A 112 -6.38 2.79 1.79
N THR A 113 -7.08 2.44 0.72
CA THR A 113 -7.94 3.39 0.01
C THR A 113 -9.12 2.60 -0.54
N SER A 114 -10.10 3.30 -1.08
CA SER A 114 -11.29 2.65 -1.62
C SER A 114 -11.43 2.99 -3.10
N VAL A 115 -12.05 2.06 -3.83
CA VAL A 115 -12.37 2.28 -5.23
C VAL A 115 -13.79 1.80 -5.46
N ARG A 116 -14.52 2.53 -6.28
CA ARG A 116 -15.90 2.16 -6.62
C ARG A 116 -15.95 1.75 -8.07
N ILE A 117 -16.43 0.54 -8.31
CA ILE A 117 -16.58 -0.01 -9.66
C ILE A 117 -18.06 -0.09 -9.94
N ARG A 118 -18.51 0.62 -10.95
CA ARG A 118 -19.91 0.64 -11.33
C ARG A 118 -20.18 -0.44 -12.36
N PRO A 119 -21.44 -0.87 -12.45
CA PRO A 119 -21.77 -1.90 -13.44
C PRO A 119 -21.55 -1.43 -14.86
N GLY A 120 -20.99 -2.29 -15.68
CA GLY A 120 -20.89 -2.07 -17.10
C GLY A 120 -22.07 -2.64 -17.83
N ILE A 121 -22.12 -2.41 -19.12
CA ILE A 121 -23.19 -2.92 -19.94
C ILE A 121 -23.15 -4.45 -19.92
N GLY A 122 -24.26 -5.08 -19.60
CA GLY A 122 -24.34 -6.51 -19.55
C GLY A 122 -23.80 -7.14 -18.29
N ASP A 123 -23.42 -6.32 -17.33
CA ASP A 123 -22.84 -6.79 -16.09
C ASP A 123 -23.92 -7.46 -15.24
N PRO A 124 -23.72 -8.70 -14.83
CA PRO A 124 -24.76 -9.36 -14.03
C PRO A 124 -25.01 -8.69 -12.69
N GLY A 125 -24.03 -8.01 -12.17
CA GLY A 125 -24.22 -7.31 -10.90
C GLY A 125 -24.93 -6.02 -11.05
N GLY A 126 -25.22 -5.60 -12.22
CA GLY A 126 -25.70 -4.29 -12.44
C GLY A 126 -27.11 -4.25 -12.21
N ASP A 127 -27.66 -4.26 -12.18
CA ASP A 127 -28.77 -4.08 -12.05
C ASP A 127 -29.49 -3.98 -13.00
N SER A 128 -29.69 -4.29 -13.42
CA SER A 128 -30.27 -4.34 -14.27
C SER A 128 -31.24 -4.17 -14.52
N PRO A 129 -31.74 -3.89 -14.74
CA PRO A 129 -32.77 -3.79 -14.92
C PRO A 129 -33.15 -4.02 -15.94
N ARG A 130 -33.44 -4.10 -16.27
CA ARG A 130 -33.76 -4.31 -17.29
C ARG A 130 -34.89 -4.22 -17.45
#